data_edca8edfb5145f54cc0c9d9b7f1bc58b
#
_entry.id   edca8edfb5145f54cc0c9d9b7f1bc58b
#
_cell.length_a   1.000
_cell.length_b   1.000
_cell.length_c   1.000
_cell.angle_alpha   90.00
_cell.angle_beta   90.00
_cell.angle_gamma   90.00
#
_symmetry.space_group_name_H-M   'P 1'
#
loop_
_entity.id
_entity.type
_entity.pdbx_description
1 polymer ?
#
loop_
_entity_poly.entity_id
_entity_poly.type
_entity_poly.pdbx_seq_one_letter_code
_entity_poly.pdbx_strand_id
1 'polypeptide(L)'
;KDAEEKIAKVYVLRGKDVIEVPELKAGDIGAVAKLSVTQTGDTIALRSAPIVYHKPKISTPYTYMRFAAKTKGDEDKISSALARMMEEDLTLRVVNDTENRQSLLYGIGDQQLEVTVSKLLGRYKVDVELSKPKFAFRETIRRKVEAPGRYKKQSGGHGQFGDVKMSFEPSGDLETPYIFEEKVFGGAVPKNYFPAVEKGVQECCTKGPLAGYPVVGIKATLLDGSYHPVDSSEMAFKMAATLAFKKGFMDANPVLLEPIASVKVVVPDKFTGDVMGDLNRRRGRVLGMNSDHHGKQVIEADIPMSELFGYNTDLRSMTGGIGLYEYEFSRSVEAPITLLYRKLSFQIIAAIVSHL
;
A
#
# COMPACT_ATOMS: atom_id res chain seq x y z
N LYS A 1 -0.32 29.20 12.75
CA LYS A 1 -1.79 29.34 12.78
C LYS A 1 -2.09 30.53 13.68
N ASP A 2 -2.71 31.56 13.17
CA ASP A 2 -3.24 32.65 13.99
C ASP A 2 -4.61 32.21 14.53
N ALA A 3 -4.58 31.54 15.70
CA ALA A 3 -5.76 31.10 16.41
C ALA A 3 -5.70 31.54 17.85
N GLU A 4 -6.82 31.90 18.42
CA GLU A 4 -6.93 32.34 19.81
C GLU A 4 -7.50 31.19 20.66
N GLU A 5 -6.80 30.87 21.76
CA GLU A 5 -7.21 29.84 22.72
C GLU A 5 -7.42 30.46 24.09
N LYS A 6 -8.52 30.10 24.73
CA LYS A 6 -8.80 30.54 26.10
C LYS A 6 -8.28 29.50 27.11
N ILE A 7 -7.25 29.86 27.84
CA ILE A 7 -6.72 29.05 28.96
C ILE A 7 -7.47 29.45 30.25
N ALA A 8 -8.30 28.52 30.73
CA ALA A 8 -9.10 28.78 31.92
C ALA A 8 -8.32 28.51 33.25
N LYS A 9 -7.48 27.48 33.24
CA LYS A 9 -6.72 27.05 34.40
C LYS A 9 -5.39 26.45 33.96
N VAL A 10 -4.40 26.57 34.83
CA VAL A 10 -3.07 25.95 34.64
C VAL A 10 -2.81 24.96 35.77
N TYR A 11 -2.10 23.89 35.46
CA TYR A 11 -1.87 22.78 36.38
C TYR A 11 -0.41 22.35 36.35
N VAL A 12 0.02 21.74 37.49
CA VAL A 12 1.25 20.96 37.56
C VAL A 12 0.89 19.49 37.77
N LEU A 13 1.51 18.60 37.02
CA LEU A 13 1.29 17.16 37.13
C LEU A 13 2.33 16.55 38.09
N ARG A 14 1.85 15.80 39.07
CA ARG A 14 2.69 15.06 40.03
C ARG A 14 2.26 13.59 40.02
N GLY A 15 2.84 12.81 39.16
CA GLY A 15 2.39 11.43 38.91
C GLY A 15 0.94 11.38 38.40
N LYS A 16 0.00 10.87 39.20
CA LYS A 16 -1.44 10.84 38.86
C LYS A 16 -2.20 12.09 39.33
N ASP A 17 -1.60 12.89 40.19
CA ASP A 17 -2.25 14.06 40.76
C ASP A 17 -2.14 15.26 39.84
N VAL A 18 -3.26 15.93 39.63
CA VAL A 18 -3.40 17.16 38.84
C VAL A 18 -3.62 18.29 39.82
N ILE A 19 -2.61 19.13 40.01
CA ILE A 19 -2.63 20.21 41.00
C ILE A 19 -2.85 21.54 40.26
N GLU A 20 -3.96 22.21 40.56
CA GLU A 20 -4.22 23.55 40.03
C GLU A 20 -3.26 24.55 40.68
N VAL A 21 -2.64 25.41 39.87
CA VAL A 21 -1.73 26.46 40.35
C VAL A 21 -2.17 27.81 39.81
N PRO A 22 -1.91 28.91 40.51
CA PRO A 22 -2.33 30.24 40.11
C PRO A 22 -1.52 30.75 38.90
N GLU A 23 -0.27 30.34 38.78
CA GLU A 23 0.63 30.76 37.69
C GLU A 23 1.67 29.70 37.40
N LEU A 24 2.24 29.74 36.19
CA LEU A 24 3.46 29.03 35.81
C LEU A 24 4.53 30.07 35.49
N LYS A 25 5.73 29.90 36.05
CA LYS A 25 6.85 30.82 35.84
C LYS A 25 7.72 30.37 34.70
N ALA A 26 8.58 31.26 34.18
CA ALA A 26 9.56 30.93 33.16
C ALA A 26 10.47 29.78 33.63
N GLY A 27 10.53 28.71 32.84
CA GLY A 27 11.23 27.46 33.16
C GLY A 27 10.35 26.37 33.74
N ASP A 28 9.11 26.66 34.14
CA ASP A 28 8.19 25.66 34.66
C ASP A 28 7.60 24.79 33.54
N ILE A 29 7.29 23.55 33.88
CA ILE A 29 6.53 22.63 33.05
C ILE A 29 5.14 22.48 33.66
N GLY A 30 4.12 22.87 32.89
CA GLY A 30 2.74 22.78 33.36
C GLY A 30 1.84 22.13 32.34
N ALA A 31 0.57 21.99 32.69
CA ALA A 31 -0.46 21.44 31.84
C ALA A 31 -1.63 22.40 31.70
N VAL A 32 -2.25 22.43 30.54
CA VAL A 32 -3.50 23.13 30.24
C VAL A 32 -4.47 22.14 29.59
N ALA A 33 -5.75 22.37 29.78
CA ALA A 33 -6.77 21.47 29.25
C ALA A 33 -7.74 22.23 28.32
N LYS A 34 -8.45 21.45 27.48
CA LYS A 34 -9.51 21.93 26.57
C LYS A 34 -9.02 22.90 25.50
N LEU A 35 -7.81 22.70 24.99
CA LEU A 35 -7.36 23.38 23.78
C LEU A 35 -7.98 22.70 22.57
N SER A 36 -8.47 23.49 21.60
CA SER A 36 -9.20 23.01 20.43
C SER A 36 -8.37 23.10 19.13
N VAL A 37 -7.40 23.99 19.09
CA VAL A 37 -6.62 24.30 17.86
C VAL A 37 -5.12 24.02 18.06
N THR A 38 -4.63 24.20 19.30
CA THR A 38 -3.21 24.01 19.63
C THR A 38 -2.82 22.54 19.55
N GLN A 39 -1.74 22.26 18.85
CA GLN A 39 -1.18 20.92 18.66
C GLN A 39 0.24 20.84 19.24
N THR A 40 0.73 19.62 19.41
CA THR A 40 2.11 19.38 19.84
C THR A 40 3.12 20.11 18.95
N GLY A 41 4.01 20.87 19.58
CA GLY A 41 5.01 21.71 18.90
C GLY A 41 4.53 23.12 18.54
N ASP A 42 3.26 23.48 18.78
CA ASP A 42 2.79 24.85 18.61
C ASP A 42 3.26 25.72 19.78
N THR A 43 3.44 27.01 19.51
CA THR A 43 3.79 28.02 20.52
C THR A 43 2.53 28.76 20.96
N ILE A 44 2.35 28.90 22.26
CA ILE A 44 1.32 29.74 22.86
C ILE A 44 2.00 31.01 23.34
N ALA A 45 1.52 32.17 22.90
CA ALA A 45 2.07 33.47 23.25
C ALA A 45 0.96 34.50 23.44
N LEU A 46 1.26 35.60 24.12
CA LEU A 46 0.35 36.72 24.22
C LEU A 46 0.24 37.43 22.86
N ARG A 47 -0.96 37.86 22.48
CA ARG A 47 -1.19 38.64 21.27
C ARG A 47 -0.38 39.93 21.22
N SER A 48 -0.15 40.56 22.39
CA SER A 48 0.65 41.76 22.54
C SER A 48 2.17 41.52 22.46
N ALA A 49 2.62 40.27 22.61
CA ALA A 49 4.03 39.88 22.57
C ALA A 49 4.18 38.54 21.82
N PRO A 50 4.00 38.54 20.51
CA PRO A 50 4.03 37.30 19.73
C PRO A 50 5.44 36.76 19.65
N ILE A 51 5.63 35.54 20.11
CA ILE A 51 6.87 34.76 19.99
C ILE A 51 6.49 33.42 19.35
N VAL A 52 7.27 32.96 18.38
CA VAL A 52 7.10 31.64 17.75
C VAL A 52 8.41 30.88 17.82
N TYR A 53 8.44 29.78 18.52
CA TYR A 53 9.58 28.87 18.58
C TYR A 53 9.60 27.95 17.34
N HIS A 54 10.80 27.61 16.88
CA HIS A 54 10.95 26.61 15.84
C HIS A 54 10.45 25.24 16.30
N LYS A 55 9.60 24.61 15.49
CA LYS A 55 9.15 23.26 15.78
C LYS A 55 10.33 22.27 15.71
N PRO A 56 10.43 21.34 16.66
CA PRO A 56 11.44 20.30 16.59
C PRO A 56 11.24 19.44 15.32
N LYS A 57 12.33 19.00 14.73
CA LYS A 57 12.28 18.06 13.60
C LYS A 57 11.88 16.68 14.15
N ILE A 58 10.70 16.23 13.80
CA ILE A 58 10.18 14.93 14.20
C ILE A 58 10.77 13.84 13.28
N SER A 59 11.18 12.72 13.87
CA SER A 59 11.67 11.57 13.11
C SER A 59 10.58 10.99 12.24
N THR A 60 10.89 10.73 10.97
CA THR A 60 9.95 10.07 10.06
C THR A 60 9.77 8.61 10.45
N PRO A 61 8.54 8.11 10.58
CA PRO A 61 8.30 6.71 10.88
C PRO A 61 8.53 5.85 9.63
N TYR A 62 9.52 4.96 9.66
CA TYR A 62 9.84 4.04 8.55
C TYR A 62 9.43 2.59 8.81
N THR A 63 9.22 2.22 10.07
CA THR A 63 8.72 0.90 10.43
C THR A 63 7.21 0.90 10.36
N TYR A 64 6.62 -0.13 9.78
CA TYR A 64 5.18 -0.24 9.72
C TYR A 64 4.72 -1.70 9.76
N MET A 65 3.54 -1.91 10.32
CA MET A 65 2.86 -3.20 10.34
C MET A 65 1.40 -3.02 9.94
N ARG A 66 0.84 -4.05 9.32
CA ARG A 66 -0.61 -4.14 9.15
C ARG A 66 -1.24 -4.37 10.51
N PHE A 67 -2.33 -3.66 10.79
CA PHE A 67 -3.13 -3.91 11.99
C PHE A 67 -4.57 -4.26 11.61
N ALA A 68 -5.20 -5.04 12.48
CA ALA A 68 -6.60 -5.41 12.36
C ALA A 68 -7.24 -5.53 13.74
N ALA A 69 -8.53 -5.24 13.84
CA ALA A 69 -9.31 -5.52 15.05
C ALA A 69 -9.39 -7.03 15.25
N LYS A 70 -9.14 -7.53 16.46
CA LYS A 70 -9.43 -8.92 16.82
C LYS A 70 -10.92 -9.16 17.02
N THR A 71 -11.64 -8.15 17.49
CA THR A 71 -13.09 -8.20 17.68
C THR A 71 -13.77 -7.41 16.57
N LYS A 72 -14.65 -8.04 15.83
CA LYS A 72 -15.44 -7.40 14.79
C LYS A 72 -16.33 -6.30 15.38
N GLY A 73 -16.30 -5.11 14.78
CA GLY A 73 -17.07 -3.94 15.21
C GLY A 73 -16.31 -2.95 16.11
N ASP A 74 -15.04 -3.24 16.42
CA ASP A 74 -14.18 -2.31 17.17
C ASP A 74 -13.37 -1.35 16.28
N GLU A 75 -13.56 -1.40 14.96
CA GLU A 75 -12.77 -0.63 13.97
C GLU A 75 -12.85 0.89 14.22
N ASP A 76 -14.06 1.41 14.51
CA ASP A 76 -14.26 2.85 14.78
C ASP A 76 -13.63 3.29 16.11
N LYS A 77 -13.69 2.44 17.14
CA LYS A 77 -13.05 2.69 18.41
C LYS A 77 -11.52 2.71 18.29
N ILE A 78 -10.97 1.76 17.49
CA ILE A 78 -9.53 1.70 17.22
C ILE A 78 -9.10 2.97 16.47
N SER A 79 -9.83 3.37 15.44
CA SER A 79 -9.54 4.58 14.66
C SER A 79 -9.53 5.83 15.55
N SER A 80 -10.54 5.97 16.43
CA SER A 80 -10.64 7.08 17.37
C SER A 80 -9.53 7.07 18.41
N ALA A 81 -9.14 5.89 18.91
CA ALA A 81 -8.05 5.74 19.87
C ALA A 81 -6.69 6.07 19.25
N LEU A 82 -6.43 5.56 18.03
CA LEU A 82 -5.19 5.85 17.30
C LEU A 82 -5.08 7.33 16.93
N ALA A 83 -6.19 8.00 16.57
CA ALA A 83 -6.19 9.43 16.31
C ALA A 83 -5.70 10.23 17.53
N ARG A 84 -6.21 9.90 18.73
CA ARG A 84 -5.75 10.53 20.00
C ARG A 84 -4.28 10.22 20.29
N MET A 85 -3.84 8.98 20.04
CA MET A 85 -2.44 8.61 20.27
C MET A 85 -1.48 9.32 19.31
N MET A 86 -1.90 9.60 18.07
CA MET A 86 -1.13 10.39 17.11
C MET A 86 -1.04 11.88 17.49
N GLU A 87 -1.99 12.40 18.27
CA GLU A 87 -1.89 13.75 18.86
C GLU A 87 -0.82 13.79 19.98
N GLU A 88 -0.68 12.70 20.76
CA GLU A 88 0.34 12.57 21.80
C GLU A 88 1.73 12.28 21.22
N ASP A 89 1.81 11.45 20.17
CA ASP A 89 3.07 10.98 19.58
C ASP A 89 3.06 11.22 18.06
N LEU A 90 3.75 12.27 17.64
CA LEU A 90 3.85 12.68 16.23
C LEU A 90 4.68 11.71 15.36
N THR A 91 5.34 10.73 15.96
CA THR A 91 6.05 9.67 15.22
C THR A 91 5.15 8.49 14.87
N LEU A 92 3.91 8.47 15.36
CA LEU A 92 2.90 7.50 14.94
C LEU A 92 2.12 8.02 13.73
N ARG A 93 1.81 7.12 12.81
CA ARG A 93 1.00 7.44 11.63
C ARG A 93 0.15 6.24 11.23
N VAL A 94 -1.09 6.50 10.86
CA VAL A 94 -2.01 5.49 10.29
C VAL A 94 -2.21 5.79 8.81
N VAL A 95 -2.11 4.76 7.98
CA VAL A 95 -2.36 4.83 6.54
C VAL A 95 -3.35 3.74 6.15
N ASN A 96 -4.44 4.14 5.50
CA ASN A 96 -5.37 3.20 4.89
C ASN A 96 -4.93 2.91 3.45
N ASP A 97 -4.34 1.74 3.26
CA ASP A 97 -3.93 1.25 1.95
C ASP A 97 -5.13 0.57 1.27
N THR A 98 -5.84 1.37 0.49
CA THR A 98 -7.06 0.94 -0.22
C THR A 98 -6.76 -0.11 -1.29
N GLU A 99 -5.59 -0.04 -1.90
CA GLU A 99 -5.14 -0.95 -2.93
C GLU A 99 -5.02 -2.40 -2.42
N ASN A 100 -4.32 -2.58 -1.30
CA ASN A 100 -4.13 -3.89 -0.69
C ASN A 100 -5.20 -4.22 0.35
N ARG A 101 -6.20 -3.34 0.52
CA ARG A 101 -7.29 -3.45 1.51
C ARG A 101 -6.74 -3.78 2.90
N GLN A 102 -5.90 -2.89 3.41
CA GLN A 102 -5.28 -3.02 4.72
C GLN A 102 -5.09 -1.67 5.39
N SER A 103 -5.04 -1.67 6.71
CA SER A 103 -4.65 -0.51 7.50
C SER A 103 -3.25 -0.74 8.05
N LEU A 104 -2.40 0.27 7.91
CA LEU A 104 -0.99 0.23 8.31
C LEU A 104 -0.75 1.20 9.46
N LEU A 105 -0.08 0.72 10.49
CA LEU A 105 0.41 1.52 11.61
C LEU A 105 1.91 1.72 11.44
N TYR A 106 2.32 2.97 11.30
CA TYR A 106 3.71 3.40 11.18
C TYR A 106 4.25 3.91 12.50
N GLY A 107 5.52 3.64 12.75
CA GLY A 107 6.28 4.12 13.91
C GLY A 107 7.78 4.12 13.63
N ILE A 108 8.57 4.52 14.60
CA ILE A 108 10.04 4.58 14.51
C ILE A 108 10.71 3.24 14.82
N GLY A 109 9.96 2.22 15.26
CA GLY A 109 10.48 0.89 15.56
C GLY A 109 9.40 -0.09 16.02
N ASP A 110 9.69 -1.39 15.92
CA ASP A 110 8.74 -2.47 16.22
C ASP A 110 8.25 -2.40 17.67
N GLN A 111 9.14 -2.10 18.61
CA GLN A 111 8.81 -1.96 20.04
C GLN A 111 7.79 -0.85 20.30
N GLN A 112 7.88 0.28 19.58
CA GLN A 112 6.89 1.36 19.68
C GLN A 112 5.51 0.88 19.21
N LEU A 113 5.45 0.11 18.12
CA LEU A 113 4.20 -0.44 17.60
C LEU A 113 3.57 -1.42 18.60
N GLU A 114 4.35 -2.28 19.23
CA GLU A 114 3.90 -3.21 20.29
C GLU A 114 3.38 -2.46 21.53
N VAL A 115 4.10 -1.43 21.97
CA VAL A 115 3.67 -0.54 23.08
C VAL A 115 2.37 0.17 22.70
N THR A 116 2.22 0.61 21.46
CA THR A 116 0.98 1.23 20.96
C THR A 116 -0.20 0.28 21.07
N VAL A 117 -0.04 -0.98 20.64
CA VAL A 117 -1.07 -2.03 20.78
C VAL A 117 -1.38 -2.29 22.28
N SER A 118 -0.36 -2.37 23.11
CA SER A 118 -0.55 -2.53 24.57
C SER A 118 -1.34 -1.36 25.19
N LYS A 119 -1.09 -0.12 24.75
CA LYS A 119 -1.86 1.07 25.18
C LYS A 119 -3.30 1.02 24.67
N LEU A 120 -3.53 0.56 23.44
CA LEU A 120 -4.89 0.37 22.88
C LEU A 120 -5.70 -0.58 23.77
N LEU A 121 -5.12 -1.72 24.14
CA LEU A 121 -5.77 -2.67 25.03
C LEU A 121 -5.96 -2.10 26.44
N GLY A 122 -4.90 -1.55 27.04
CA GLY A 122 -4.90 -1.07 28.43
C GLY A 122 -5.80 0.15 28.67
N ARG A 123 -5.69 1.18 27.81
CA ARG A 123 -6.36 2.48 27.99
C ARG A 123 -7.73 2.54 27.30
N TYR A 124 -7.84 1.98 26.10
CA TYR A 124 -9.02 2.11 25.24
C TYR A 124 -9.88 0.85 25.17
N LYS A 125 -9.41 -0.26 25.76
CA LYS A 125 -10.13 -1.56 25.83
C LYS A 125 -10.45 -2.12 24.46
N VAL A 126 -9.57 -1.90 23.47
CA VAL A 126 -9.64 -2.47 22.14
C VAL A 126 -8.43 -3.35 21.88
N ASP A 127 -8.65 -4.55 21.35
CA ASP A 127 -7.59 -5.52 21.05
C ASP A 127 -7.27 -5.51 19.55
N VAL A 128 -5.99 -5.35 19.25
CA VAL A 128 -5.47 -5.19 17.88
C VAL A 128 -4.40 -6.24 17.63
N GLU A 129 -4.44 -6.84 16.47
CA GLU A 129 -3.41 -7.75 15.97
C GLU A 129 -2.51 -7.03 14.98
N LEU A 130 -1.19 -7.12 15.18
CA LEU A 130 -0.18 -6.70 14.22
C LEU A 130 0.23 -7.89 13.35
N SER A 131 0.38 -7.66 12.06
CA SER A 131 0.79 -8.68 11.10
C SER A 131 1.64 -8.08 9.98
N LYS A 132 2.32 -8.96 9.23
CA LYS A 132 3.10 -8.54 8.06
C LYS A 132 2.22 -7.84 7.04
N PRO A 133 2.63 -6.66 6.50
CA PRO A 133 1.87 -5.97 5.48
C PRO A 133 1.81 -6.75 4.18
N LYS A 134 0.75 -6.52 3.40
CA LYS A 134 0.66 -6.96 2.01
C LYS A 134 1.39 -5.95 1.13
N PHE A 135 2.02 -6.44 0.07
CA PHE A 135 2.71 -5.60 -0.91
C PHE A 135 1.93 -5.58 -2.23
N ALA A 136 2.01 -4.47 -2.92
CA ALA A 136 1.29 -4.20 -4.17
C ALA A 136 1.93 -4.94 -5.35
N PHE A 137 1.75 -6.25 -5.41
CA PHE A 137 2.11 -7.02 -6.59
C PHE A 137 1.15 -6.70 -7.75
N ARG A 138 1.64 -6.83 -8.98
CA ARG A 138 0.87 -6.66 -10.22
C ARG A 138 1.08 -7.87 -11.12
N GLU A 139 0.22 -8.00 -12.13
CA GLU A 139 0.38 -8.97 -13.21
C GLU A 139 0.49 -8.24 -14.53
N THR A 140 1.28 -8.78 -15.47
CA THR A 140 1.36 -8.29 -16.84
C THR A 140 1.69 -9.43 -17.80
N ILE A 141 1.76 -9.15 -19.09
CA ILE A 141 2.08 -10.12 -20.14
C ILE A 141 3.33 -9.70 -20.91
N ARG A 142 4.02 -10.68 -21.52
CA ARG A 142 5.28 -10.44 -22.25
C ARG A 142 5.12 -10.43 -23.77
N ARG A 143 4.08 -11.04 -24.30
CA ARG A 143 3.92 -11.19 -25.75
C ARG A 143 2.50 -10.92 -26.21
N LYS A 144 2.38 -10.57 -27.47
CA LYS A 144 1.10 -10.41 -28.16
C LYS A 144 0.49 -11.77 -28.46
N VAL A 145 -0.81 -11.90 -28.21
CA VAL A 145 -1.62 -13.08 -28.58
C VAL A 145 -3.01 -12.66 -29.03
N GLU A 146 -3.65 -13.50 -29.85
CA GLU A 146 -5.06 -13.40 -30.16
C GLU A 146 -5.80 -14.54 -29.49
N ALA A 147 -6.93 -14.24 -28.87
CA ALA A 147 -7.76 -15.23 -28.19
C ALA A 147 -9.24 -15.02 -28.51
N PRO A 148 -9.96 -16.10 -28.85
CA PRO A 148 -11.41 -16.09 -28.96
C PRO A 148 -12.03 -16.25 -27.56
N GLY A 149 -13.18 -15.59 -27.34
CA GLY A 149 -14.02 -15.79 -26.19
C GLY A 149 -15.47 -15.95 -26.63
N ARG A 150 -16.04 -17.11 -26.40
CA ARG A 150 -17.42 -17.42 -26.76
C ARG A 150 -18.22 -17.82 -25.55
N TYR A 151 -19.24 -17.05 -25.27
CA TYR A 151 -20.20 -17.34 -24.21
C TYR A 151 -21.54 -17.71 -24.83
N LYS A 152 -21.95 -18.99 -24.62
CA LYS A 152 -23.23 -19.49 -25.07
C LYS A 152 -23.87 -20.25 -23.93
N LYS A 153 -25.07 -19.82 -23.51
CA LYS A 153 -25.85 -20.49 -22.48
C LYS A 153 -27.31 -20.59 -22.94
N GLN A 154 -27.88 -21.77 -22.90
CA GLN A 154 -29.25 -21.99 -23.26
C GLN A 154 -29.91 -22.80 -22.11
N SER A 155 -30.83 -22.17 -21.41
CA SER A 155 -31.51 -22.75 -20.23
C SER A 155 -33.01 -22.45 -20.29
N GLY A 156 -33.70 -22.97 -21.36
CA GLY A 156 -35.14 -22.79 -21.54
C GLY A 156 -35.55 -21.34 -21.83
N GLY A 157 -36.22 -21.07 -22.95
CA GLY A 157 -36.59 -19.72 -23.37
C GLY A 157 -35.46 -18.98 -24.15
N HIS A 158 -35.28 -17.66 -23.90
CA HIS A 158 -34.24 -16.88 -24.55
C HIS A 158 -32.86 -17.35 -24.10
N GLY A 159 -31.96 -17.63 -25.08
CA GLY A 159 -30.58 -17.98 -24.84
C GLY A 159 -29.72 -16.75 -24.48
N GLN A 160 -28.44 -16.99 -24.16
CA GLN A 160 -27.41 -15.96 -24.01
C GLN A 160 -26.29 -16.26 -24.99
N PHE A 161 -25.93 -15.28 -25.83
CA PHE A 161 -24.89 -15.43 -26.84
C PHE A 161 -24.01 -14.20 -26.90
N GLY A 162 -22.69 -14.39 -26.81
CA GLY A 162 -21.67 -13.41 -27.06
C GLY A 162 -20.44 -14.10 -27.61
N ASP A 163 -19.84 -13.54 -28.65
CA ASP A 163 -18.65 -14.09 -29.30
C ASP A 163 -17.73 -12.95 -29.73
N VAL A 164 -16.50 -12.99 -29.27
CA VAL A 164 -15.49 -11.96 -29.52
C VAL A 164 -14.15 -12.62 -29.85
N LYS A 165 -13.39 -12.00 -30.74
CA LYS A 165 -11.98 -12.29 -31.00
C LYS A 165 -11.18 -11.05 -30.58
N MET A 166 -10.27 -11.22 -29.64
CA MET A 166 -9.50 -10.12 -29.07
C MET A 166 -8.01 -10.37 -29.20
N SER A 167 -7.25 -9.29 -29.36
CA SER A 167 -5.79 -9.29 -29.23
C SER A 167 -5.39 -8.67 -27.91
N PHE A 168 -4.40 -9.26 -27.25
CA PHE A 168 -3.77 -8.76 -26.04
C PHE A 168 -2.28 -8.62 -26.26
N GLU A 169 -1.73 -7.44 -25.98
CA GLU A 169 -0.30 -7.14 -26.13
C GLU A 169 0.18 -6.22 -24.99
N PRO A 170 1.49 -6.23 -24.64
CA PRO A 170 2.05 -5.26 -23.70
C PRO A 170 1.81 -3.83 -24.23
N SER A 171 1.33 -2.92 -23.36
CA SER A 171 1.16 -1.51 -23.73
C SER A 171 2.47 -0.71 -23.66
N GLY A 172 3.47 -1.20 -22.93
CA GLY A 172 4.71 -0.48 -22.62
C GLY A 172 4.59 0.52 -21.46
N ASP A 173 3.39 0.75 -20.94
CA ASP A 173 3.13 1.63 -19.80
C ASP A 173 2.53 0.82 -18.65
N LEU A 174 3.29 0.66 -17.55
CA LEU A 174 2.88 -0.10 -16.36
C LEU A 174 2.07 0.75 -15.36
N GLU A 175 1.95 2.05 -15.58
CA GLU A 175 1.14 2.94 -14.74
C GLU A 175 -0.36 2.83 -15.09
N THR A 176 -0.65 2.54 -16.36
CA THR A 176 -2.02 2.36 -16.86
C THR A 176 -2.41 0.88 -16.81
N PRO A 177 -3.51 0.51 -16.15
CA PRO A 177 -3.95 -0.89 -16.10
C PRO A 177 -4.17 -1.50 -17.47
N TYR A 178 -4.97 -0.85 -18.33
CA TYR A 178 -5.23 -1.32 -19.68
C TYR A 178 -5.54 -0.16 -20.64
N ILE A 179 -5.30 -0.40 -21.91
CA ILE A 179 -5.76 0.43 -23.03
C ILE A 179 -6.73 -0.43 -23.83
N PHE A 180 -7.94 0.07 -24.11
CA PHE A 180 -8.92 -0.63 -24.93
C PHE A 180 -9.00 0.02 -26.32
N GLU A 181 -8.91 -0.79 -27.37
CA GLU A 181 -9.10 -0.37 -28.76
C GLU A 181 -10.15 -1.25 -29.45
N GLU A 182 -10.83 -0.70 -30.43
CA GLU A 182 -11.74 -1.45 -31.30
C GLU A 182 -11.24 -1.36 -32.77
N LYS A 183 -11.21 -2.50 -33.42
CA LYS A 183 -10.83 -2.64 -34.84
C LYS A 183 -11.75 -3.61 -35.55
N VAL A 184 -13.03 -3.61 -35.16
CA VAL A 184 -14.04 -4.49 -35.79
C VAL A 184 -14.37 -4.02 -37.17
N PHE A 185 -14.27 -4.93 -38.15
CA PHE A 185 -14.61 -4.67 -39.52
C PHE A 185 -16.01 -5.23 -39.85
N GLY A 186 -16.75 -4.56 -40.74
CA GLY A 186 -18.00 -5.08 -41.31
C GLY A 186 -19.18 -5.19 -40.32
N GLY A 187 -19.09 -4.63 -39.10
CA GLY A 187 -20.19 -4.67 -38.13
C GLY A 187 -20.44 -6.04 -37.50
N ALA A 188 -19.43 -6.92 -37.46
CA ALA A 188 -19.52 -8.27 -36.90
C ALA A 188 -19.94 -8.26 -35.43
N VAL A 189 -19.53 -7.22 -34.67
CA VAL A 189 -20.05 -6.92 -33.35
C VAL A 189 -20.72 -5.54 -33.38
N PRO A 190 -22.00 -5.40 -33.01
CA PRO A 190 -22.67 -4.12 -32.97
C PRO A 190 -22.01 -3.17 -31.95
N LYS A 191 -21.87 -1.89 -32.32
CA LYS A 191 -21.15 -0.87 -31.47
C LYS A 191 -21.70 -0.69 -30.07
N ASN A 192 -23.00 -0.91 -29.88
CA ASN A 192 -23.63 -0.83 -28.56
C ASN A 192 -23.09 -1.88 -27.54
N TYR A 193 -22.43 -2.94 -28.01
CA TYR A 193 -21.81 -3.95 -27.13
C TYR A 193 -20.33 -3.67 -26.82
N PHE A 194 -19.68 -2.72 -27.48
CA PHE A 194 -18.26 -2.37 -27.19
C PHE A 194 -18.02 -1.97 -25.72
N PRO A 195 -18.86 -1.13 -25.08
CA PRO A 195 -18.70 -0.82 -23.67
C PRO A 195 -18.82 -2.04 -22.77
N ALA A 196 -19.64 -3.03 -23.13
CA ALA A 196 -19.77 -4.28 -22.37
C ALA A 196 -18.51 -5.16 -22.50
N VAL A 197 -17.88 -5.21 -23.68
CA VAL A 197 -16.62 -5.90 -23.90
C VAL A 197 -15.51 -5.24 -23.09
N GLU A 198 -15.38 -3.92 -23.14
CA GLU A 198 -14.41 -3.15 -22.36
C GLU A 198 -14.59 -3.38 -20.86
N LYS A 199 -15.83 -3.34 -20.35
CA LYS A 199 -16.14 -3.62 -18.96
C LYS A 199 -15.71 -5.03 -18.53
N GLY A 200 -15.81 -6.03 -19.44
CA GLY A 200 -15.31 -7.37 -19.22
C GLY A 200 -13.79 -7.42 -19.04
N VAL A 201 -13.06 -6.66 -19.85
CA VAL A 201 -11.59 -6.49 -19.70
C VAL A 201 -11.26 -5.78 -18.40
N GLN A 202 -11.92 -4.66 -18.10
CA GLN A 202 -11.72 -3.87 -16.89
C GLN A 202 -11.87 -4.70 -15.62
N GLU A 203 -12.93 -5.49 -15.52
CA GLU A 203 -13.17 -6.36 -14.38
C GLU A 203 -12.08 -7.43 -14.22
N CYS A 204 -11.59 -7.99 -15.33
CA CYS A 204 -10.47 -8.94 -15.31
C CYS A 204 -9.16 -8.28 -14.83
N CYS A 205 -8.93 -6.99 -15.17
CA CYS A 205 -7.76 -6.27 -14.72
C CYS A 205 -7.75 -6.01 -13.20
N THR A 206 -8.90 -6.01 -12.53
CA THR A 206 -8.94 -5.84 -11.06
C THR A 206 -8.44 -7.06 -10.30
N LYS A 207 -8.55 -8.25 -10.90
CA LYS A 207 -8.10 -9.52 -10.32
C LYS A 207 -7.57 -10.43 -11.42
N GLY A 208 -6.26 -10.36 -11.62
CA GLY A 208 -5.56 -11.07 -12.70
C GLY A 208 -5.68 -12.59 -12.63
N PRO A 209 -5.62 -13.26 -13.79
CA PRO A 209 -5.79 -14.71 -13.88
C PRO A 209 -4.59 -15.51 -13.38
N LEU A 210 -3.39 -14.91 -13.26
CA LEU A 210 -2.16 -15.62 -12.89
C LEU A 210 -2.13 -15.92 -11.39
N ALA A 211 -2.21 -14.88 -10.55
CA ALA A 211 -2.06 -14.97 -9.11
C ALA A 211 -3.05 -14.07 -8.36
N GLY A 212 -4.09 -13.56 -9.04
CA GLY A 212 -5.16 -12.75 -8.47
C GLY A 212 -4.77 -11.33 -8.10
N TYR A 213 -3.63 -10.83 -8.57
CA TYR A 213 -3.23 -9.44 -8.39
C TYR A 213 -3.77 -8.55 -9.53
N PRO A 214 -3.87 -7.23 -9.33
CA PRO A 214 -4.28 -6.33 -10.39
C PRO A 214 -3.36 -6.42 -11.60
N VAL A 215 -3.96 -6.38 -12.79
CA VAL A 215 -3.24 -6.42 -14.07
C VAL A 215 -2.92 -5.00 -14.52
N VAL A 216 -1.72 -4.79 -15.04
CA VAL A 216 -1.24 -3.51 -15.58
C VAL A 216 -0.52 -3.71 -16.92
N GLY A 217 -0.45 -2.63 -17.69
CA GLY A 217 0.40 -2.60 -18.87
C GLY A 217 -0.13 -3.43 -20.06
N ILE A 218 -1.46 -3.56 -20.21
CA ILE A 218 -2.07 -4.34 -21.27
C ILE A 218 -2.79 -3.44 -22.25
N LYS A 219 -2.61 -3.72 -23.55
CA LYS A 219 -3.44 -3.22 -24.62
C LYS A 219 -4.34 -4.34 -25.12
N ALA A 220 -5.65 -4.15 -24.98
CA ALA A 220 -6.69 -5.08 -25.40
C ALA A 220 -7.41 -4.51 -26.63
N THR A 221 -7.39 -5.22 -27.75
CA THR A 221 -8.02 -4.79 -28.98
C THR A 221 -9.13 -5.78 -29.37
N LEU A 222 -10.34 -5.29 -29.53
CA LEU A 222 -11.44 -6.06 -30.10
C LEU A 222 -11.26 -6.11 -31.63
N LEU A 223 -11.05 -7.31 -32.21
CA LEU A 223 -10.77 -7.49 -33.61
C LEU A 223 -11.99 -7.91 -34.39
N ASP A 224 -12.76 -8.87 -33.87
CA ASP A 224 -13.87 -9.53 -34.57
C ASP A 224 -14.83 -10.16 -33.56
N GLY A 225 -15.92 -10.71 -34.04
CA GLY A 225 -16.88 -11.47 -33.26
C GLY A 225 -18.11 -11.86 -34.04
N SER A 226 -19.12 -12.31 -33.33
CA SER A 226 -20.45 -12.54 -33.91
C SER A 226 -21.55 -12.26 -32.90
N TYR A 227 -22.71 -11.91 -33.40
CA TYR A 227 -23.88 -11.69 -32.55
C TYR A 227 -25.10 -12.48 -33.03
N HIS A 228 -26.02 -12.73 -32.13
CA HIS A 228 -27.29 -13.35 -32.45
C HIS A 228 -28.41 -12.33 -32.18
N PRO A 229 -29.33 -12.07 -33.16
CA PRO A 229 -30.32 -10.99 -33.03
C PRO A 229 -31.21 -11.06 -31.78
N VAL A 230 -31.46 -12.27 -31.27
CA VAL A 230 -32.37 -12.50 -30.12
C VAL A 230 -31.64 -12.79 -28.82
N ASP A 231 -30.51 -13.56 -28.87
CA ASP A 231 -29.84 -14.10 -27.69
C ASP A 231 -28.65 -13.26 -27.25
N SER A 232 -28.22 -12.26 -28.05
CA SER A 232 -27.11 -11.40 -27.68
C SER A 232 -27.53 -10.33 -26.69
N SER A 233 -26.68 -10.10 -25.67
CA SER A 233 -26.87 -9.10 -24.64
C SER A 233 -25.53 -8.53 -24.17
N GLU A 234 -25.54 -7.36 -23.52
CA GLU A 234 -24.36 -6.77 -22.90
C GLU A 234 -23.67 -7.75 -21.94
N MET A 235 -24.47 -8.46 -21.12
CA MET A 235 -23.92 -9.45 -20.20
C MET A 235 -23.22 -10.61 -20.94
N ALA A 236 -23.78 -11.08 -22.05
CA ALA A 236 -23.17 -12.16 -22.83
C ALA A 236 -21.84 -11.71 -23.47
N PHE A 237 -21.76 -10.48 -24.01
CA PHE A 237 -20.52 -9.92 -24.54
C PHE A 237 -19.48 -9.63 -23.47
N LYS A 238 -19.89 -9.15 -22.30
CA LYS A 238 -19.02 -9.01 -21.14
C LYS A 238 -18.40 -10.35 -20.72
N MET A 239 -19.22 -11.41 -20.65
CA MET A 239 -18.74 -12.76 -20.33
C MET A 239 -17.84 -13.33 -21.42
N ALA A 240 -18.14 -13.08 -22.69
CA ALA A 240 -17.28 -13.48 -23.82
C ALA A 240 -15.90 -12.80 -23.73
N ALA A 241 -15.88 -11.49 -23.46
CA ALA A 241 -14.62 -10.73 -23.24
C ALA A 241 -13.82 -11.28 -22.04
N THR A 242 -14.49 -11.62 -20.96
CA THR A 242 -13.84 -12.24 -19.79
C THR A 242 -13.19 -13.59 -20.14
N LEU A 243 -13.84 -14.41 -20.96
CA LEU A 243 -13.28 -15.69 -21.41
C LEU A 243 -12.09 -15.47 -22.35
N ALA A 244 -12.19 -14.54 -23.31
CA ALA A 244 -11.10 -14.18 -24.20
C ALA A 244 -9.89 -13.67 -23.40
N PHE A 245 -10.13 -12.77 -22.42
CA PHE A 245 -9.08 -12.21 -21.59
C PHE A 245 -8.35 -13.30 -20.80
N LYS A 246 -9.07 -14.14 -20.07
CA LYS A 246 -8.46 -15.21 -19.26
C LYS A 246 -7.60 -16.15 -20.10
N LYS A 247 -8.09 -16.56 -21.27
CA LYS A 247 -7.34 -17.41 -22.17
C LYS A 247 -6.13 -16.68 -22.76
N GLY A 248 -6.34 -15.51 -23.34
CA GLY A 248 -5.28 -14.72 -23.98
C GLY A 248 -4.20 -14.30 -23.00
N PHE A 249 -4.58 -13.93 -21.76
CA PHE A 249 -3.63 -13.57 -20.72
C PHE A 249 -2.69 -14.73 -20.38
N MET A 250 -3.22 -15.93 -20.17
CA MET A 250 -2.41 -17.11 -19.85
C MET A 250 -1.52 -17.55 -21.03
N ASP A 251 -2.02 -17.42 -22.25
CA ASP A 251 -1.24 -17.75 -23.46
C ASP A 251 -0.16 -16.70 -23.78
N ALA A 252 -0.28 -15.47 -23.22
CA ALA A 252 0.62 -14.35 -23.48
C ALA A 252 1.90 -14.33 -22.60
N ASN A 253 2.25 -15.45 -21.99
CA ASN A 253 3.39 -15.56 -21.07
C ASN A 253 3.32 -14.56 -19.92
N PRO A 254 2.33 -14.71 -19.01
CA PRO A 254 2.10 -13.78 -17.93
C PRO A 254 3.22 -13.81 -16.89
N VAL A 255 3.48 -12.66 -16.26
CA VAL A 255 4.49 -12.49 -15.22
C VAL A 255 3.93 -11.72 -14.02
N LEU A 256 4.50 -12.00 -12.86
CA LEU A 256 4.26 -11.24 -11.64
C LEU A 256 5.24 -10.08 -11.60
N LEU A 257 4.74 -8.89 -11.24
CA LEU A 257 5.55 -7.72 -10.95
C LEU A 257 5.61 -7.49 -9.45
N GLU A 258 6.81 -7.17 -8.94
CA GLU A 258 7.01 -6.77 -7.55
C GLU A 258 7.38 -5.29 -7.45
N PRO A 259 6.91 -4.58 -6.40
CA PRO A 259 7.26 -3.18 -6.17
C PRO A 259 8.68 -3.07 -5.65
N ILE A 260 9.46 -2.16 -6.25
CA ILE A 260 10.83 -1.80 -5.86
C ILE A 260 10.81 -0.46 -5.15
N ALA A 261 11.52 -0.39 -4.03
CA ALA A 261 11.84 0.84 -3.35
C ALA A 261 13.24 1.33 -3.72
N SER A 262 13.37 2.63 -3.94
CA SER A 262 14.64 3.33 -3.87
C SER A 262 14.95 3.62 -2.42
N VAL A 263 16.06 3.13 -1.93
CA VAL A 263 16.47 3.20 -0.52
C VAL A 263 17.76 3.98 -0.40
N LYS A 264 17.80 4.86 0.61
CA LYS A 264 18.99 5.60 0.98
C LYS A 264 19.36 5.27 2.42
N VAL A 265 20.52 4.67 2.62
CA VAL A 265 21.00 4.25 3.94
C VAL A 265 22.19 5.12 4.33
N VAL A 266 22.16 5.67 5.55
CA VAL A 266 23.22 6.51 6.10
C VAL A 266 23.83 5.83 7.32
N VAL A 267 25.11 5.47 7.23
CA VAL A 267 25.83 4.75 8.29
C VAL A 267 27.26 5.27 8.43
N PRO A 268 27.88 5.16 9.62
CA PRO A 268 29.32 5.37 9.76
C PRO A 268 30.12 4.42 8.85
N ASP A 269 31.24 4.90 8.34
CA ASP A 269 32.10 4.19 7.35
C ASP A 269 32.41 2.75 7.75
N LYS A 270 32.70 2.50 9.02
CA LYS A 270 33.03 1.15 9.56
C LYS A 270 31.94 0.09 9.36
N PHE A 271 30.68 0.49 9.15
CA PHE A 271 29.54 -0.45 8.96
C PHE A 271 29.17 -0.65 7.49
N THR A 272 29.85 0.03 6.57
CA THR A 272 29.53 0.00 5.14
C THR A 272 29.50 -1.41 4.57
N GLY A 273 30.52 -2.23 4.91
CA GLY A 273 30.63 -3.61 4.41
C GLY A 273 29.47 -4.50 4.86
N ASP A 274 29.10 -4.43 6.13
CA ASP A 274 28.01 -5.22 6.70
C ASP A 274 26.67 -4.82 6.08
N VAL A 275 26.43 -3.51 5.93
CA VAL A 275 25.21 -2.97 5.31
C VAL A 275 25.11 -3.39 3.84
N MET A 276 26.19 -3.27 3.06
CA MET A 276 26.20 -3.72 1.67
C MET A 276 25.93 -5.24 1.55
N GLY A 277 26.51 -6.03 2.44
CA GLY A 277 26.26 -7.48 2.52
C GLY A 277 24.77 -7.79 2.81
N ASP A 278 24.15 -7.05 3.72
CA ASP A 278 22.73 -7.22 4.05
C ASP A 278 21.82 -6.77 2.91
N LEU A 279 22.11 -5.63 2.28
CA LEU A 279 21.34 -5.16 1.12
C LEU A 279 21.37 -6.20 -0.02
N ASN A 280 22.53 -6.78 -0.32
CA ASN A 280 22.65 -7.84 -1.33
C ASN A 280 21.84 -9.09 -0.96
N ARG A 281 21.87 -9.53 0.30
CA ARG A 281 21.09 -10.67 0.79
C ARG A 281 19.58 -10.43 0.64
N ARG A 282 19.13 -9.18 0.73
CA ARG A 282 17.73 -8.73 0.51
C ARG A 282 17.41 -8.51 -0.98
N ARG A 283 18.21 -9.04 -1.88
CA ARG A 283 18.05 -8.84 -3.33
C ARG A 283 18.17 -7.37 -3.75
N GLY A 284 18.81 -6.57 -2.93
CA GLY A 284 19.06 -5.17 -3.21
C GLY A 284 20.14 -4.99 -4.26
N ARG A 285 19.95 -4.03 -5.15
CA ARG A 285 20.95 -3.59 -6.12
C ARG A 285 21.51 -2.25 -5.67
N VAL A 286 22.75 -2.24 -5.20
CA VAL A 286 23.44 -0.98 -4.86
C VAL A 286 23.69 -0.19 -6.14
N LEU A 287 23.26 1.07 -6.16
CA LEU A 287 23.38 1.99 -7.29
C LEU A 287 24.55 2.94 -7.14
N GLY A 288 24.87 3.33 -5.91
CA GLY A 288 25.95 4.25 -5.61
C GLY A 288 26.26 4.33 -4.13
N MET A 289 27.41 4.92 -3.84
CA MET A 289 27.85 5.19 -2.48
C MET A 289 28.61 6.51 -2.47
N ASN A 290 28.25 7.41 -1.56
CA ASN A 290 28.86 8.70 -1.40
C ASN A 290 29.24 8.92 0.07
N SER A 291 30.43 9.47 0.31
CA SER A 291 30.85 9.90 1.66
C SER A 291 30.26 11.26 1.98
N ASP A 292 29.68 11.42 3.15
CA ASP A 292 29.35 12.75 3.66
C ASP A 292 30.58 13.39 4.31
N HIS A 293 30.55 14.72 4.52
CA HIS A 293 31.68 15.46 5.11
C HIS A 293 31.88 15.17 6.61
N HIS A 294 31.08 14.25 7.20
CA HIS A 294 31.10 13.91 8.61
C HIS A 294 31.50 12.45 8.89
N GLY A 295 32.16 11.79 7.92
CA GLY A 295 32.61 10.38 8.08
C GLY A 295 31.48 9.36 8.07
N LYS A 296 30.37 9.68 7.42
CA LYS A 296 29.28 8.74 7.15
C LYS A 296 29.22 8.42 5.67
N GLN A 297 28.84 7.22 5.37
CA GLN A 297 28.53 6.75 4.02
C GLN A 297 27.03 6.84 3.77
N VAL A 298 26.67 7.32 2.60
CA VAL A 298 25.33 7.33 2.05
C VAL A 298 25.28 6.29 0.95
N ILE A 299 24.55 5.21 1.17
CA ILE A 299 24.40 4.08 0.23
C ILE A 299 23.03 4.19 -0.41
N GLU A 300 23.00 4.22 -1.74
CA GLU A 300 21.75 4.22 -2.52
C GLU A 300 21.55 2.85 -3.16
N ALA A 301 20.37 2.28 -3.02
CA ALA A 301 20.05 0.96 -3.54
C ALA A 301 18.57 0.84 -3.94
N ASP A 302 18.32 -0.01 -4.93
CA ASP A 302 16.99 -0.49 -5.27
C ASP A 302 16.74 -1.82 -4.57
N ILE A 303 15.65 -1.94 -3.82
CA ILE A 303 15.31 -3.14 -3.04
C ILE A 303 13.84 -3.48 -3.23
N PRO A 304 13.46 -4.76 -3.40
CA PRO A 304 12.07 -5.16 -3.35
C PRO A 304 11.41 -4.77 -2.03
N MET A 305 10.27 -4.09 -2.07
CA MET A 305 9.59 -3.60 -0.86
C MET A 305 9.28 -4.73 0.14
N SER A 306 9.05 -5.95 -0.36
CA SER A 306 8.83 -7.12 0.50
C SER A 306 10.04 -7.50 1.35
N GLU A 307 11.26 -7.13 0.94
CA GLU A 307 12.52 -7.41 1.64
C GLU A 307 12.91 -6.30 2.64
N LEU A 308 12.24 -5.15 2.56
CA LEU A 308 12.42 -4.06 3.53
C LEU A 308 11.68 -4.29 4.85
N PHE A 309 10.79 -5.28 4.90
CA PHE A 309 10.11 -5.62 6.15
C PHE A 309 11.12 -6.08 7.20
N GLY A 310 11.11 -5.41 8.36
CA GLY A 310 12.07 -5.64 9.45
C GLY A 310 13.47 -5.04 9.22
N TYR A 311 13.72 -4.38 8.09
CA TYR A 311 15.05 -3.82 7.79
C TYR A 311 15.51 -2.78 8.83
N ASN A 312 14.59 -1.97 9.37
CA ASN A 312 14.91 -1.01 10.41
C ASN A 312 15.57 -1.66 11.64
N THR A 313 15.00 -2.76 12.11
CA THR A 313 15.51 -3.50 13.27
C THR A 313 16.87 -4.11 12.97
N ASP A 314 17.04 -4.72 11.78
CA ASP A 314 18.30 -5.33 11.38
C ASP A 314 19.39 -4.27 11.18
N LEU A 315 19.10 -3.16 10.49
CA LEU A 315 20.04 -2.06 10.30
C LEU A 315 20.50 -1.48 11.64
N ARG A 316 19.59 -1.24 12.56
CA ARG A 316 19.93 -0.72 13.90
C ARG A 316 20.75 -1.72 14.71
N SER A 317 20.44 -2.99 14.61
CA SER A 317 21.21 -4.07 15.25
C SER A 317 22.65 -4.10 14.72
N MET A 318 22.84 -4.09 13.40
CA MET A 318 24.16 -4.09 12.76
C MET A 318 24.99 -2.85 13.10
N THR A 319 24.34 -1.70 13.28
CA THR A 319 25.03 -0.42 13.43
C THR A 319 25.04 0.12 14.85
N GLY A 320 24.61 -0.68 15.85
CA GLY A 320 24.51 -0.21 17.23
C GLY A 320 23.49 0.94 17.42
N GLY A 321 22.42 0.96 16.64
CA GLY A 321 21.36 1.95 16.72
C GLY A 321 21.61 3.26 15.94
N ILE A 322 22.75 3.39 15.26
CA ILE A 322 23.16 4.66 14.61
C ILE A 322 22.67 4.74 13.16
N GLY A 323 22.52 3.59 12.46
CA GLY A 323 22.11 3.54 11.07
C GLY A 323 20.73 4.13 10.86
N LEU A 324 20.58 4.93 9.82
CA LEU A 324 19.33 5.53 9.38
C LEU A 324 19.07 5.12 7.94
N TYR A 325 17.80 4.96 7.59
CA TYR A 325 17.40 4.77 6.21
C TYR A 325 16.10 5.49 5.91
N GLU A 326 15.92 5.82 4.67
CA GLU A 326 14.69 6.32 4.09
C GLU A 326 14.43 5.59 2.77
N TYR A 327 13.18 5.46 2.39
CA TYR A 327 12.82 4.81 1.14
C TYR A 327 11.59 5.44 0.53
N GLU A 328 11.47 5.30 -0.79
CA GLU A 328 10.29 5.67 -1.55
C GLU A 328 9.99 4.59 -2.60
N PHE A 329 8.73 4.47 -3.02
CA PHE A 329 8.39 3.60 -4.15
C PHE A 329 9.04 4.14 -5.42
N SER A 330 9.72 3.28 -6.16
CA SER A 330 10.39 3.65 -7.41
C SER A 330 9.63 3.15 -8.62
N ARG A 331 9.46 1.84 -8.75
CA ARG A 331 8.82 1.21 -9.90
C ARG A 331 8.41 -0.23 -9.60
N SER A 332 7.66 -0.84 -10.51
CA SER A 332 7.41 -2.29 -10.52
C SER A 332 8.35 -2.99 -11.50
N VAL A 333 8.89 -4.14 -11.12
CA VAL A 333 9.75 -4.98 -11.97
C VAL A 333 9.31 -6.44 -11.92
N GLU A 334 9.72 -7.23 -12.90
CA GLU A 334 9.42 -8.67 -12.89
C GLU A 334 9.99 -9.36 -11.66
N ALA A 335 9.13 -10.06 -10.93
CA ALA A 335 9.51 -10.85 -9.79
C ALA A 335 10.19 -12.16 -10.23
N PRO A 336 11.16 -12.68 -9.43
CA PRO A 336 11.73 -13.98 -9.70
C PRO A 336 10.66 -15.08 -9.74
N ILE A 337 10.85 -16.06 -10.60
CA ILE A 337 9.89 -17.17 -10.79
C ILE A 337 9.64 -17.96 -9.49
N THR A 338 10.65 -18.05 -8.63
CA THR A 338 10.55 -18.66 -7.31
C THR A 338 9.55 -17.97 -6.39
N LEU A 339 9.42 -16.63 -6.52
CA LEU A 339 8.45 -15.85 -5.76
C LEU A 339 7.03 -16.10 -6.29
N LEU A 340 6.88 -16.20 -7.61
CA LEU A 340 5.60 -16.56 -8.22
C LEU A 340 5.10 -17.92 -7.73
N TYR A 341 5.91 -18.96 -7.76
CA TYR A 341 5.54 -20.29 -7.26
C TYR A 341 5.16 -20.26 -5.76
N ARG A 342 5.89 -19.50 -4.96
CA ARG A 342 5.57 -19.32 -3.54
C ARG A 342 4.19 -18.68 -3.34
N LYS A 343 3.84 -17.69 -4.17
CA LYS A 343 2.53 -17.02 -4.13
C LYS A 343 1.40 -17.92 -4.59
N LEU A 344 1.59 -18.69 -5.65
CA LEU A 344 0.62 -19.65 -6.16
C LEU A 344 0.34 -20.77 -5.16
N SER A 345 1.37 -21.32 -4.50
CA SER A 345 1.20 -22.36 -3.48
C SER A 345 0.38 -21.86 -2.28
N PHE A 346 0.60 -20.61 -1.84
CA PHE A 346 -0.20 -20.01 -0.77
C PHE A 346 -1.68 -19.84 -1.17
N GLN A 347 -1.95 -19.49 -2.41
CA GLN A 347 -3.34 -19.35 -2.89
C GLN A 347 -4.05 -20.70 -2.98
N ILE A 348 -3.38 -21.74 -3.43
CA ILE A 348 -3.92 -23.10 -3.48
C ILE A 348 -4.22 -23.60 -2.06
N ILE A 349 -3.31 -23.40 -1.10
CA ILE A 349 -3.51 -23.76 0.30
C ILE A 349 -4.68 -22.97 0.91
N ALA A 350 -4.74 -21.65 0.67
CA ALA A 350 -5.83 -20.81 1.17
C ALA A 350 -7.19 -21.22 0.59
N ALA A 351 -7.26 -21.59 -0.69
CA ALA A 351 -8.49 -22.09 -1.32
C ALA A 351 -8.92 -23.44 -0.74
N ILE A 352 -8.00 -24.34 -0.44
CA ILE A 352 -8.31 -25.63 0.21
C ILE A 352 -8.86 -25.39 1.62
N VAL A 353 -8.21 -24.53 2.42
CA VAL A 353 -8.64 -24.23 3.80
C VAL A 353 -9.99 -23.50 3.85
N SER A 354 -10.35 -22.70 2.84
CA SER A 354 -11.65 -22.03 2.77
C SER A 354 -12.82 -22.94 2.35
N HIS A 355 -12.52 -24.16 1.90
CA HIS A 355 -13.51 -25.18 1.52
C HIS A 355 -13.61 -26.34 2.52
N LEU A 356 -12.79 -26.33 3.56
CA LEU A 356 -12.91 -27.17 4.76
C LEU A 356 -13.63 -26.41 5.89
#